data_ebff892badeb2ba0228d966c467edf33
#
_entry.id   ebff892badeb2ba0228d966c467edf33
#
_cell.length_a   1.000
_cell.length_b   1.000
_cell.length_c   1.000
_cell.angle_alpha   90.00
_cell.angle_beta   90.00
_cell.angle_gamma   90.00
#
_symmetry.space_group_name_H-M   'P 1'
#
loop_
_entity.id
_entity.type
_entity.pdbx_description
1 polymer ?
#
loop_
_entity_poly.entity_id
_entity_poly.type
_entity_poly.pdbx_seq_one_letter_code
_entity_poly.pdbx_strand_id
1 'polypeptide(L)'
;MAKILLVEDEINIASFIERGLKEFGHTVTVCHDGNAGWKILQDEPFDLLILDIIMPKINGLELCRLYRQTFGYQSPVIMLTALSTTEDIVKGLDAGADDYLVKPFSFQELEARIKALLRRNKEVTSNLLTCDNLILDCNTRRAKRGNIDIDLTVKEYRLLEYFMTHQGVALSRIT
;
A
#
# COMPACT_ATOMS: atom_id res chain seq x y z
N MET A 1 13.86 -6.59 4.79
CA MET A 1 13.54 -5.85 6.03
C MET A 1 12.57 -4.74 5.65
N ALA A 2 11.43 -4.63 6.30
CA ALA A 2 10.42 -3.61 6.04
C ALA A 2 9.96 -3.00 7.37
N LYS A 3 9.52 -1.73 7.33
CA LYS A 3 8.94 -1.01 8.46
C LYS A 3 7.42 -1.11 8.38
N ILE A 4 6.80 -1.75 9.35
CA ILE A 4 5.39 -2.11 9.37
C ILE A 4 4.68 -1.40 10.50
N LEU A 5 3.56 -0.73 10.22
CA LEU A 5 2.63 -0.27 11.24
C LEU A 5 1.56 -1.32 11.46
N LEU A 6 1.38 -1.73 12.71
CA LEU A 6 0.30 -2.59 13.17
C LEU A 6 -0.64 -1.79 14.05
N VAL A 7 -1.91 -1.71 13.69
CA VAL A 7 -2.96 -1.09 14.49
C VAL A 7 -3.98 -2.16 14.86
N GLU A 8 -3.97 -2.56 16.14
CA GLU A 8 -4.73 -3.70 16.67
C GLU A 8 -4.99 -3.45 18.16
N ASP A 9 -6.25 -3.41 18.60
CA ASP A 9 -6.62 -3.11 19.96
C ASP A 9 -6.49 -4.32 20.90
N GLU A 10 -6.58 -5.55 20.38
CA GLU A 10 -6.37 -6.77 21.16
C GLU A 10 -4.88 -7.02 21.41
N ILE A 11 -4.42 -6.75 22.63
CA ILE A 11 -2.99 -6.84 23.02
C ILE A 11 -2.38 -8.21 22.68
N ASN A 12 -3.13 -9.30 22.87
CA ASN A 12 -2.63 -10.65 22.62
C ASN A 12 -2.38 -10.89 21.12
N ILE A 13 -3.29 -10.42 20.25
CA ILE A 13 -3.16 -10.52 18.80
C ILE A 13 -2.01 -9.62 18.33
N ALA A 14 -1.97 -8.38 18.80
CA ALA A 14 -0.90 -7.44 18.49
C ALA A 14 0.47 -8.01 18.84
N SER A 15 0.63 -8.55 20.05
CA SER A 15 1.89 -9.15 20.52
C SER A 15 2.28 -10.40 19.72
N PHE A 16 1.30 -11.23 19.34
CA PHE A 16 1.54 -12.39 18.50
C PHE A 16 2.06 -12.00 17.11
N ILE A 17 1.40 -11.03 16.46
CA ILE A 17 1.80 -10.53 15.14
C ILE A 17 3.17 -9.84 15.23
N GLU A 18 3.35 -8.94 16.21
CA GLU A 18 4.60 -8.19 16.39
C GLU A 18 5.80 -9.13 16.53
N ARG A 19 5.70 -10.13 17.42
CA ARG A 19 6.77 -11.10 17.65
C ARG A 19 7.10 -11.87 16.37
N GLY A 20 6.09 -12.41 15.69
CA GLY A 20 6.30 -13.14 14.46
C GLY A 20 6.98 -12.28 13.39
N LEU A 21 6.52 -11.04 13.17
CA LEU A 21 7.10 -10.14 12.18
C LEU A 21 8.57 -9.76 12.52
N LYS A 22 8.88 -9.56 13.80
CA LYS A 22 10.26 -9.30 14.25
C LYS A 22 11.18 -10.51 14.01
N GLU A 23 10.69 -11.75 14.22
CA GLU A 23 11.46 -12.96 13.92
C GLU A 23 11.79 -13.07 12.42
N PHE A 24 10.92 -12.54 11.53
CA PHE A 24 11.17 -12.44 10.09
C PHE A 24 11.99 -11.20 9.67
N GLY A 25 12.53 -10.45 10.63
CA GLY A 25 13.45 -9.34 10.39
C GLY A 25 12.77 -8.01 9.99
N HIS A 26 11.46 -7.85 10.27
CA HIS A 26 10.76 -6.59 10.09
C HIS A 26 10.88 -5.68 11.33
N THR A 27 10.82 -4.36 11.11
CA THR A 27 10.62 -3.39 12.19
C THR A 27 9.13 -3.13 12.32
N VAL A 28 8.58 -3.27 13.53
CA VAL A 28 7.14 -3.15 13.78
C VAL A 28 6.88 -2.05 14.80
N THR A 29 6.02 -1.12 14.44
CA THR A 29 5.42 -0.13 15.35
C THR A 29 3.99 -0.57 15.63
N VAL A 30 3.61 -0.68 16.91
CA VAL A 30 2.28 -1.14 17.33
C VAL A 30 1.50 0.03 17.91
N CYS A 31 0.25 0.17 17.48
CA CYS A 31 -0.75 1.08 18.03
C CYS A 31 -1.98 0.28 18.43
N HIS A 32 -2.65 0.69 19.50
CA HIS A 32 -3.82 0.00 20.05
C HIS A 32 -5.15 0.73 19.79
N ASP A 33 -5.12 1.79 19.02
CA ASP A 33 -6.31 2.48 18.51
C ASP A 33 -6.02 3.26 17.22
N GLY A 34 -7.08 3.57 16.45
CA GLY A 34 -6.94 4.24 15.18
C GLY A 34 -6.42 5.68 15.28
N ASN A 35 -6.67 6.40 16.39
CA ASN A 35 -6.15 7.76 16.58
C ASN A 35 -4.62 7.76 16.77
N ALA A 36 -4.11 6.80 17.56
CA ALA A 36 -2.67 6.60 17.73
C ALA A 36 -2.01 6.22 16.41
N GLY A 37 -2.64 5.28 15.65
CA GLY A 37 -2.19 4.91 14.31
C GLY A 37 -2.15 6.09 13.36
N TRP A 38 -3.22 6.90 13.32
CA TRP A 38 -3.28 8.10 12.47
C TRP A 38 -2.18 9.10 12.79
N LYS A 39 -1.95 9.38 14.08
CA LYS A 39 -0.89 10.31 14.51
C LYS A 39 0.49 9.86 14.03
N ILE A 40 0.82 8.58 14.21
CA ILE A 40 2.12 8.05 13.79
C ILE A 40 2.28 8.08 12.26
N LEU A 41 1.22 7.82 11.50
CA LEU A 41 1.24 7.91 10.03
C LEU A 41 1.53 9.32 9.50
N GLN A 42 1.21 10.36 10.28
CA GLN A 42 1.55 11.74 9.93
C GLN A 42 3.03 12.07 10.19
N ASP A 43 3.66 11.38 11.13
CA ASP A 43 5.03 11.68 11.57
C ASP A 43 6.09 10.90 10.77
N GLU A 44 5.78 9.67 10.31
CA GLU A 44 6.76 8.82 9.66
C GLU A 44 6.16 7.85 8.62
N PRO A 45 6.90 7.53 7.54
CA PRO A 45 6.47 6.58 6.54
C PRO A 45 6.66 5.13 6.97
N PHE A 46 5.82 4.24 6.43
CA PHE A 46 5.87 2.78 6.60
C PHE A 46 5.84 2.08 5.25
N ASP A 47 6.42 0.89 5.17
CA ASP A 47 6.44 0.07 3.95
C ASP A 47 5.14 -0.73 3.78
N LEU A 48 4.40 -0.99 4.89
CA LEU A 48 3.15 -1.71 4.90
C LEU A 48 2.35 -1.37 6.16
N LEU A 49 1.03 -1.35 6.05
CA LEU A 49 0.10 -1.15 7.16
C LEU A 49 -0.72 -2.43 7.37
N ILE A 50 -0.91 -2.79 8.64
CA ILE A 50 -1.81 -3.86 9.07
C ILE A 50 -2.81 -3.21 10.02
N LEU A 51 -4.08 -3.21 9.65
CA LEU A 51 -5.14 -2.49 10.36
C LEU A 51 -6.26 -3.45 10.76
N ASP A 52 -6.58 -3.56 12.04
CA ASP A 52 -7.84 -4.20 12.45
C ASP A 52 -9.02 -3.31 12.09
N ILE A 53 -10.10 -3.90 11.59
CA ILE A 53 -11.32 -3.17 11.28
C ILE A 53 -12.05 -2.77 12.54
N ILE A 54 -12.15 -3.67 13.53
CA ILE A 54 -12.97 -3.46 14.72
C ILE A 54 -12.11 -2.89 15.84
N MET A 55 -12.00 -1.57 15.88
CA MET A 55 -11.24 -0.85 16.89
C MET A 55 -12.04 0.32 17.44
N PRO A 56 -11.78 0.75 18.70
CA PRO A 56 -12.38 1.95 19.26
C PRO A 56 -11.90 3.23 18.57
N LYS A 57 -12.71 4.30 18.64
CA LYS A 57 -12.46 5.64 18.07
C LYS A 57 -12.49 5.61 16.54
N ILE A 58 -11.35 5.75 15.87
CA ILE A 58 -11.24 5.58 14.41
C ILE A 58 -11.09 4.08 14.12
N ASN A 59 -12.06 3.48 13.42
CA ASN A 59 -11.98 2.10 12.98
C ASN A 59 -11.01 1.93 11.79
N GLY A 60 -10.62 0.67 11.49
CA GLY A 60 -9.61 0.42 10.44
C GLY A 60 -10.03 0.87 9.05
N LEU A 61 -11.33 0.81 8.72
CA LEU A 61 -11.83 1.29 7.42
C LEU A 61 -11.70 2.81 7.30
N GLU A 62 -12.04 3.53 8.35
CA GLU A 62 -11.88 4.99 8.40
C GLU A 62 -10.40 5.39 8.33
N LEU A 63 -9.55 4.70 9.10
CA LEU A 63 -8.11 4.93 9.08
C LEU A 63 -7.51 4.70 7.69
N CYS A 64 -7.92 3.64 7.01
CA CYS A 64 -7.50 3.36 5.64
C CYS A 64 -7.92 4.46 4.68
N ARG A 65 -9.19 4.92 4.73
CA ARG A 65 -9.67 6.01 3.88
C ARG A 65 -8.90 7.30 4.13
N LEU A 66 -8.66 7.68 5.39
CA LEU A 66 -7.85 8.84 5.74
C LEU A 66 -6.43 8.72 5.19
N TYR A 67 -5.82 7.55 5.33
CA TYR A 67 -4.49 7.28 4.78
C TYR A 67 -4.47 7.44 3.26
N ARG A 68 -5.44 6.84 2.55
CA ARG A 68 -5.54 6.93 1.09
C ARG A 68 -5.79 8.36 0.59
N GLN A 69 -6.60 9.12 1.28
CA GLN A 69 -6.88 10.53 0.94
C GLN A 69 -5.65 11.42 1.11
N THR A 70 -4.82 11.15 2.12
CA THR A 70 -3.68 12.00 2.46
C THR A 70 -2.41 11.58 1.73
N PHE A 71 -2.13 10.27 1.67
CA PHE A 71 -0.86 9.71 1.19
C PHE A 71 -1.01 8.85 -0.08
N GLY A 72 -2.23 8.65 -0.58
CA GLY A 72 -2.48 7.81 -1.74
C GLY A 72 -2.17 6.33 -1.48
N TYR A 73 -1.57 5.69 -2.49
CA TYR A 73 -1.23 4.25 -2.45
C TYR A 73 0.27 4.00 -2.20
N GLN A 74 0.92 4.85 -1.41
CA GLN A 74 2.35 4.74 -1.13
C GLN A 74 2.72 3.43 -0.43
N SER A 75 1.89 3.01 0.53
CA SER A 75 2.10 1.75 1.24
C SER A 75 0.88 0.84 1.09
N PRO A 76 1.08 -0.47 0.87
CA PRO A 76 -0.02 -1.42 0.89
C PRO A 76 -0.63 -1.55 2.28
N VAL A 77 -1.93 -1.83 2.29
CA VAL A 77 -2.74 -1.99 3.50
C VAL A 77 -3.36 -3.38 3.52
N ILE A 78 -3.12 -4.13 4.60
CA ILE A 78 -3.84 -5.37 4.93
C ILE A 78 -4.87 -5.05 6.02
N MET A 79 -6.13 -5.41 5.77
CA MET A 79 -7.15 -5.40 6.81
C MET A 79 -7.17 -6.72 7.56
N LEU A 80 -7.15 -6.66 8.89
CA LEU A 80 -7.48 -7.79 9.76
C LEU A 80 -8.92 -7.64 10.26
N THR A 81 -9.67 -8.75 10.36
CA THR A 81 -11.05 -8.65 10.81
C THR A 81 -11.64 -9.98 11.27
N ALA A 82 -12.56 -9.91 12.21
CA ALA A 82 -13.47 -11.01 12.54
C ALA A 82 -14.68 -11.10 11.58
N LEU A 83 -14.89 -10.10 10.73
CA LEU A 83 -15.99 -10.04 9.79
C LEU A 83 -15.64 -10.85 8.54
N SER A 84 -16.46 -11.85 8.21
CA SER A 84 -16.19 -12.81 7.13
C SER A 84 -17.23 -12.76 6.00
N THR A 85 -18.17 -11.81 6.05
CA THR A 85 -19.18 -11.71 5.00
C THR A 85 -18.61 -11.08 3.73
N THR A 86 -19.15 -11.45 2.57
CA THR A 86 -18.73 -10.87 1.30
C THR A 86 -18.91 -9.35 1.28
N GLU A 87 -19.97 -8.85 1.95
CA GLU A 87 -20.24 -7.40 2.05
C GLU A 87 -19.15 -6.67 2.84
N ASP A 88 -18.62 -7.26 3.91
CA ASP A 88 -17.57 -6.66 4.71
C ASP A 88 -16.23 -6.64 3.97
N ILE A 89 -15.93 -7.70 3.23
CA ILE A 89 -14.75 -7.77 2.36
C ILE A 89 -14.81 -6.67 1.29
N VAL A 90 -15.96 -6.51 0.63
CA VAL A 90 -16.16 -5.45 -0.37
C VAL A 90 -15.97 -4.07 0.25
N LYS A 91 -16.54 -3.80 1.42
CA LYS A 91 -16.35 -2.52 2.14
C LYS A 91 -14.87 -2.26 2.47
N GLY A 92 -14.11 -3.30 2.83
CA GLY A 92 -12.68 -3.20 3.09
C GLY A 92 -11.88 -2.81 1.84
N LEU A 93 -12.16 -3.47 0.73
CA LEU A 93 -11.52 -3.19 -0.56
C LEU A 93 -11.92 -1.80 -1.09
N ASP A 94 -13.20 -1.42 -0.96
CA ASP A 94 -13.69 -0.08 -1.33
C ASP A 94 -13.09 1.04 -0.46
N ALA A 95 -12.67 0.72 0.77
CA ALA A 95 -11.92 1.66 1.61
C ALA A 95 -10.48 1.87 1.12
N GLY A 96 -10.02 1.10 0.13
CA GLY A 96 -8.68 1.19 -0.48
C GLY A 96 -7.65 0.22 0.12
N ALA A 97 -8.10 -0.84 0.80
CA ALA A 97 -7.21 -1.92 1.22
C ALA A 97 -6.71 -2.73 0.01
N ASP A 98 -5.48 -3.24 0.09
CA ASP A 98 -4.86 -4.07 -0.95
C ASP A 98 -5.08 -5.57 -0.70
N ASP A 99 -5.32 -5.95 0.55
CA ASP A 99 -5.64 -7.32 0.94
C ASP A 99 -6.50 -7.35 2.21
N TYR A 100 -7.10 -8.51 2.46
CA TYR A 100 -8.04 -8.72 3.54
C TYR A 100 -7.80 -10.10 4.16
N LEU A 101 -7.63 -10.16 5.49
CA LEU A 101 -7.34 -11.39 6.22
C LEU A 101 -8.33 -11.58 7.37
N VAL A 102 -9.07 -12.67 7.32
CA VAL A 102 -10.11 -13.00 8.30
C VAL A 102 -9.49 -13.69 9.51
N LYS A 103 -9.86 -13.25 10.72
CA LYS A 103 -9.53 -13.91 11.99
C LYS A 103 -10.49 -15.11 12.24
N PRO A 104 -9.99 -16.29 12.73
CA PRO A 104 -8.60 -16.57 13.08
C PRO A 104 -7.76 -16.94 11.83
N PHE A 105 -6.52 -16.51 11.80
CA PHE A 105 -5.55 -16.79 10.73
C PHE A 105 -4.26 -17.41 11.29
N SER A 106 -3.51 -18.08 10.42
CA SER A 106 -2.16 -18.52 10.74
C SER A 106 -1.14 -17.41 10.48
N PHE A 107 -0.07 -17.36 11.28
CA PHE A 107 1.01 -16.40 11.02
C PHE A 107 1.65 -16.62 9.64
N GLN A 108 1.74 -17.87 9.19
CA GLN A 108 2.27 -18.21 7.86
C GLN A 108 1.43 -17.58 6.72
N GLU A 109 0.09 -17.54 6.89
CA GLU A 109 -0.79 -16.90 5.92
C GLU A 109 -0.55 -15.38 5.88
N LEU A 110 -0.52 -14.72 7.04
CA LEU A 110 -0.22 -13.28 7.14
C LEU A 110 1.14 -12.95 6.50
N GLU A 111 2.17 -13.73 6.81
CA GLU A 111 3.53 -13.53 6.30
C GLU A 111 3.60 -13.70 4.77
N ALA A 112 2.91 -14.69 4.21
CA ALA A 112 2.84 -14.89 2.77
C ALA A 112 2.20 -13.71 2.04
N ARG A 113 1.11 -13.13 2.61
CA ARG A 113 0.42 -11.94 2.08
C ARG A 113 1.31 -10.70 2.17
N ILE A 114 1.98 -10.49 3.29
CA ILE A 114 2.94 -9.39 3.48
C ILE A 114 4.04 -9.46 2.43
N LYS A 115 4.66 -10.63 2.23
CA LYS A 115 5.68 -10.82 1.19
C LYS A 115 5.17 -10.49 -0.21
N ALA A 116 3.96 -10.93 -0.54
CA ALA A 116 3.36 -10.67 -1.85
C ALA A 116 3.14 -9.17 -2.08
N LEU A 117 2.63 -8.46 -1.08
CA LEU A 117 2.37 -7.02 -1.16
C LEU A 117 3.67 -6.21 -1.21
N LEU A 118 4.65 -6.52 -0.36
CA LEU A 118 5.95 -5.85 -0.36
C LEU A 118 6.72 -6.06 -1.67
N ARG A 119 6.58 -7.24 -2.30
CA ARG A 119 7.14 -7.51 -3.63
C ARG A 119 6.47 -6.62 -4.68
N ARG A 120 5.13 -6.58 -4.72
CA ARG A 120 4.37 -5.71 -5.64
C ARG A 120 4.75 -4.25 -5.46
N ASN A 121 4.89 -3.78 -4.22
CA ASN A 121 5.26 -2.40 -3.95
C ASN A 121 6.70 -2.08 -4.42
N LYS A 122 7.64 -3.02 -4.35
CA LYS A 122 8.97 -2.87 -4.92
C LYS A 122 8.96 -2.86 -6.44
N GLU A 123 8.13 -3.68 -7.07
CA GLU A 123 7.92 -3.67 -8.52
C GLU A 123 7.25 -2.37 -8.97
N VAL A 124 6.39 -1.81 -8.12
CA VAL A 124 5.71 -0.52 -8.32
C VAL A 124 6.65 0.68 -8.16
N THR A 125 7.62 0.64 -7.23
CA THR A 125 8.69 1.66 -7.19
C THR A 125 9.66 1.53 -8.37
N SER A 126 9.70 0.37 -9.06
CA SER A 126 10.39 0.22 -10.36
C SER A 126 9.56 0.73 -11.56
N ASN A 127 8.32 1.12 -11.34
CA ASN A 127 7.41 1.66 -12.36
C ASN A 127 7.49 3.19 -12.53
N LEU A 128 8.53 3.81 -11.99
CA LEU A 128 8.95 5.15 -12.40
C LEU A 128 9.83 5.01 -13.64
N LEU A 129 9.29 5.33 -14.79
CA LEU A 129 10.07 5.45 -16.00
C LEU A 129 10.73 6.83 -16.00
N THR A 130 12.05 6.87 -16.23
CA THR A 130 12.81 8.13 -16.26
C THR A 130 13.51 8.28 -17.59
N CYS A 131 13.45 9.47 -18.15
CA CYS A 131 14.17 9.85 -19.36
C CYS A 131 14.61 11.32 -19.21
N ASP A 132 15.91 11.53 -18.98
CA ASP A 132 16.47 12.83 -18.63
C ASP A 132 15.75 13.42 -17.41
N ASN A 133 15.11 14.58 -17.52
CA ASN A 133 14.36 15.24 -16.46
C ASN A 133 12.85 14.91 -16.47
N LEU A 134 12.42 13.97 -17.33
CA LEU A 134 11.04 13.49 -17.41
C LEU A 134 10.88 12.20 -16.58
N ILE A 135 9.91 12.23 -15.68
CA ILE A 135 9.54 11.08 -14.83
C ILE A 135 8.08 10.75 -15.15
N LEU A 136 7.81 9.49 -15.48
CA LEU A 136 6.46 8.96 -15.62
C LEU A 136 6.20 7.97 -14.49
N ASP A 137 5.23 8.27 -13.64
CA ASP A 137 4.73 7.36 -12.64
C ASP A 137 3.61 6.51 -13.23
N CYS A 138 3.93 5.25 -13.51
CA CYS A 138 3.00 4.29 -14.12
C CYS A 138 1.83 3.91 -13.20
N ASN A 139 1.94 4.16 -11.89
CA ASN A 139 0.88 3.86 -10.93
C ASN A 139 -0.16 4.96 -10.87
N THR A 140 0.30 6.19 -10.73
CA THR A 140 -0.57 7.37 -10.68
C THR A 140 -0.96 7.87 -12.06
N ARG A 141 -0.29 7.36 -13.11
CA ARG A 141 -0.41 7.80 -14.52
C ARG A 141 -0.13 9.30 -14.69
N ARG A 142 0.76 9.82 -13.85
CA ARG A 142 1.18 11.23 -13.89
C ARG A 142 2.59 11.32 -14.43
N ALA A 143 2.85 12.38 -15.17
CA ALA A 143 4.19 12.71 -15.62
C ALA A 143 4.68 13.98 -14.93
N LYS A 144 6.00 14.09 -14.74
CA LYS A 144 6.65 15.26 -14.20
C LYS A 144 7.92 15.55 -14.99
N ARG A 145 8.13 16.79 -15.36
CA ARG A 145 9.35 17.25 -16.02
C ARG A 145 10.04 18.31 -15.18
N GLY A 146 11.14 17.93 -14.53
CA GLY A 146 11.75 18.76 -13.49
C GLY A 146 10.77 18.97 -12.33
N ASN A 147 10.36 20.21 -12.10
CA ASN A 147 9.38 20.58 -11.05
C ASN A 147 7.95 20.83 -11.59
N ILE A 148 7.69 20.53 -12.86
CA ILE A 148 6.40 20.81 -13.50
C ILE A 148 5.64 19.49 -13.62
N ASP A 149 4.45 19.43 -13.01
CA ASP A 149 3.52 18.30 -13.19
C ASP A 149 2.83 18.42 -14.56
N ILE A 150 2.66 17.30 -15.24
CA ILE A 150 2.05 17.21 -16.57
C ILE A 150 0.84 16.28 -16.45
N ASP A 151 -0.35 16.85 -16.66
CA ASP A 151 -1.56 16.07 -16.76
C ASP A 151 -1.65 15.41 -18.13
N LEU A 152 -1.86 14.08 -18.13
CA LEU A 152 -1.94 13.28 -19.32
C LEU A 152 -3.36 12.70 -19.48
N THR A 153 -3.87 12.76 -20.70
CA THR A 153 -5.01 11.92 -21.07
C THR A 153 -4.60 10.44 -21.10
N VAL A 154 -5.55 9.53 -21.08
CA VAL A 154 -5.29 8.07 -21.11
C VAL A 154 -4.47 7.67 -22.36
N LYS A 155 -4.71 8.33 -23.49
CA LYS A 155 -3.98 8.06 -24.74
C LYS A 155 -2.55 8.57 -24.69
N GLU A 156 -2.35 9.78 -24.17
CA GLU A 156 -1.01 10.38 -23.99
C GLU A 156 -0.18 9.60 -22.99
N TYR A 157 -0.78 9.17 -21.88
CA TYR A 157 -0.12 8.30 -20.91
C TYR A 157 0.39 7.01 -21.57
N ARG A 158 -0.48 6.27 -22.28
CA ARG A 158 -0.11 5.02 -22.95
C ARG A 158 1.00 5.22 -23.99
N LEU A 159 0.96 6.31 -24.73
CA LEU A 159 1.97 6.64 -25.72
C LEU A 159 3.31 6.97 -25.05
N LEU A 160 3.29 7.76 -23.99
CA LEU A 160 4.48 8.13 -23.24
C LEU A 160 5.10 6.91 -22.54
N GLU A 161 4.30 6.05 -21.91
CA GLU A 161 4.73 4.79 -21.30
C GLU A 161 5.41 3.90 -22.33
N TYR A 162 4.83 3.76 -23.52
CA TYR A 162 5.39 2.97 -24.60
C TYR A 162 6.75 3.50 -25.05
N PHE A 163 6.89 4.81 -25.24
CA PHE A 163 8.18 5.40 -25.62
C PHE A 163 9.23 5.28 -24.52
N MET A 164 8.86 5.49 -23.29
CA MET A 164 9.78 5.44 -22.16
C MET A 164 10.24 4.02 -21.81
N THR A 165 9.44 3.00 -22.15
CA THR A 165 9.83 1.59 -22.01
C THR A 165 10.71 1.09 -23.16
N HIS A 166 10.68 1.77 -24.32
CA HIS A 166 11.45 1.40 -25.51
C HIS A 166 12.52 2.43 -25.85
N GLN A 167 13.19 2.99 -24.84
CA GLN A 167 14.27 3.96 -25.05
C GLN A 167 15.41 3.36 -25.86
N GLY A 168 15.92 4.12 -26.83
CA GLY A 168 17.04 3.70 -27.68
C GLY A 168 16.67 2.70 -28.79
N VAL A 169 15.39 2.34 -28.91
CA VAL A 169 14.92 1.45 -30.00
C VAL A 169 14.20 2.26 -31.07
N ALA A 170 14.59 2.06 -32.35
CA ALA A 170 13.85 2.64 -33.46
C ALA A 170 12.48 1.98 -33.59
N LEU A 171 11.41 2.75 -33.42
CA LEU A 171 10.04 2.29 -33.50
C LEU A 171 9.55 2.40 -34.96
N SER A 172 9.19 1.26 -35.57
CA SER A 172 8.55 1.25 -36.88
C SER A 172 7.05 1.55 -36.76
N ARG A 173 6.50 2.22 -37.76
CA ARG A 173 5.04 2.39 -37.90
C ARG A 173 4.44 1.02 -38.18
N ILE A 174 3.68 0.47 -37.23
CA ILE A 174 2.84 -0.70 -37.53
C ILE A 174 1.63 -0.15 -38.27
N THR A 175 1.47 -0.57 -39.47
CA THR A 175 0.27 -0.33 -40.33
C THR A 175 -0.90 -1.15 -39.81
#